data_448ebeb939eeeca22596bc6dcb3e8781
#
_entry.id   448ebeb939eeeca22596bc6dcb3e8781
#
_cell.length_a   1.000
_cell.length_b   1.000
_cell.length_c   1.000
_cell.angle_alpha   90.00
_cell.angle_beta   90.00
_cell.angle_gamma   90.00
#
_symmetry.space_group_name_H-M   'P 1'
#
loop_
_entity.id
_entity.type
_entity.pdbx_description
1 polymer ?
#
loop_
_entity_poly.entity_id
_entity_poly.type
_entity_poly.pdbx_seq_one_letter_code
_entity_poly.pdbx_strand_id
1 'polypeptide(L)'
;MKAGFDCVGVGCGAIIVNEKNETILLKRTSKTRNGAGFWAKPGGGVEFGEKIEDAVRREVKDELGVDVEIIKFLGFSEGILKSENQHWVSFNYLAKIIGGEIRNMEPEKHEEIKWFGLDNLPEKVMANTMDAIR
;
A
#
# COMPACT_ATOMS: atom_id res chain seq x y z
N MET A 1 1.02 -23.93 -0.68
CA MET A 1 0.75 -22.94 -1.75
C MET A 1 1.10 -21.54 -1.30
N LYS A 2 1.71 -20.79 -2.18
CA LYS A 2 2.11 -19.42 -1.88
C LYS A 2 1.16 -18.44 -2.56
N ALA A 3 0.42 -17.67 -1.77
CA ALA A 3 -0.53 -16.69 -2.28
C ALA A 3 0.16 -15.69 -3.21
N GLY A 4 -0.51 -15.37 -4.33
CA GLY A 4 0.02 -14.48 -5.35
C GLY A 4 0.95 -15.16 -6.35
N PHE A 5 1.45 -16.36 -6.05
CA PHE A 5 2.40 -17.10 -6.90
C PHE A 5 1.82 -18.43 -7.37
N ASP A 6 1.33 -19.25 -6.45
CA ASP A 6 0.73 -20.55 -6.77
C ASP A 6 -0.79 -20.43 -6.95
N CYS A 7 -1.36 -19.37 -6.42
CA CYS A 7 -2.78 -19.05 -6.51
C CYS A 7 -2.92 -17.53 -6.48
N VAL A 8 -4.12 -17.05 -6.81
CA VAL A 8 -4.39 -15.61 -6.74
C VAL A 8 -4.27 -15.16 -5.28
N GLY A 9 -3.47 -14.13 -5.05
CA GLY A 9 -3.30 -13.54 -3.73
C GLY A 9 -4.24 -12.37 -3.52
N VAL A 10 -4.63 -12.14 -2.27
CA VAL A 10 -5.44 -10.99 -1.89
C VAL A 10 -4.53 -9.99 -1.19
N GLY A 11 -4.46 -8.78 -1.75
CA GLY A 11 -3.72 -7.69 -1.16
C GLY A 11 -4.67 -6.62 -0.65
N CYS A 12 -4.11 -5.67 0.07
CA CYS A 12 -4.87 -4.51 0.55
C CYS A 12 -3.94 -3.31 0.67
N GLY A 13 -4.53 -2.12 0.72
CA GLY A 13 -3.75 -0.92 0.91
C GLY A 13 -4.62 0.27 1.26
N ALA A 14 -3.96 1.34 1.68
CA ALA A 14 -4.64 2.55 2.11
C ALA A 14 -4.11 3.78 1.38
N ILE A 15 -5.03 4.61 0.92
CA ILE A 15 -4.71 5.98 0.54
C ILE A 15 -4.95 6.81 1.80
N ILE A 16 -3.86 7.17 2.45
CA ILE A 16 -3.92 7.94 3.71
C ILE A 16 -3.82 9.41 3.36
N VAL A 17 -4.86 10.15 3.70
CA VAL A 17 -4.93 11.58 3.38
C VAL A 17 -4.84 12.44 4.63
N ASN A 18 -4.32 13.66 4.46
CA ASN A 18 -4.26 14.65 5.52
C ASN A 18 -5.07 15.90 5.14
N GLU A 19 -5.06 16.89 6.00
CA GLU A 19 -5.83 18.14 5.81
C GLU A 19 -5.35 18.98 4.63
N LYS A 20 -4.11 18.74 4.17
CA LYS A 20 -3.52 19.46 3.05
C LYS A 20 -3.78 18.81 1.70
N ASN A 21 -4.67 17.81 1.68
CA ASN A 21 -4.98 17.04 0.46
C ASN A 21 -3.74 16.34 -0.11
N GLU A 22 -2.95 15.77 0.79
CA GLU A 22 -1.76 15.00 0.46
C GLU A 22 -1.97 13.55 0.86
N THR A 23 -1.27 12.65 0.17
CA THR A 23 -1.22 11.23 0.53
C THR A 23 0.22 10.82 0.80
N ILE A 24 0.39 9.86 1.70
CA ILE A 24 1.72 9.36 2.03
C ILE A 24 2.07 8.17 1.15
N LEU A 25 3.28 8.20 0.60
CA LEU A 25 3.77 7.12 -0.24
C LEU A 25 5.14 6.66 0.27
N LEU A 26 5.45 5.40 0.00
CA LEU A 26 6.70 4.77 0.38
C LEU A 26 7.45 4.38 -0.88
N LYS A 27 8.74 4.74 -0.94
CA LYS A 27 9.58 4.41 -2.09
C LYS A 27 10.23 3.05 -1.88
N ARG A 28 9.98 2.14 -2.82
CA ARG A 28 10.43 0.75 -2.72
C ARG A 28 11.92 0.64 -3.02
N THR A 29 12.61 -0.19 -2.23
CA THR A 29 14.04 -0.44 -2.42
C THR A 29 14.27 -1.56 -3.43
N SER A 30 15.53 -1.78 -3.79
CA SER A 30 15.92 -2.89 -4.67
C SER A 30 15.72 -4.26 -4.02
N LYS A 31 15.52 -4.32 -2.70
CA LYS A 31 15.27 -5.57 -1.98
C LYS A 31 13.82 -6.03 -2.09
N THR A 32 12.92 -5.16 -2.56
CA THR A 32 11.54 -5.57 -2.81
C THR A 32 11.49 -6.38 -4.10
N ARG A 33 10.54 -7.31 -4.17
CA ARG A 33 10.44 -8.22 -5.30
C ARG A 33 10.19 -7.51 -6.64
N ASN A 34 9.40 -6.46 -6.60
CA ASN A 34 9.08 -5.68 -7.79
C ASN A 34 8.90 -4.21 -7.42
N GLY A 35 8.99 -3.35 -8.42
CA GLY A 35 8.75 -1.92 -8.23
C GLY A 35 9.88 -1.16 -7.55
N ALA A 36 11.13 -1.63 -7.60
CA ALA A 36 12.27 -0.92 -7.06
C ALA A 36 12.32 0.52 -7.62
N GLY A 37 12.42 1.51 -6.72
CA GLY A 37 12.44 2.92 -7.10
C GLY A 37 11.06 3.52 -7.35
N PHE A 38 9.99 2.71 -7.30
CA PHE A 38 8.62 3.20 -7.44
C PHE A 38 8.04 3.55 -6.08
N TRP A 39 7.14 4.51 -6.10
CA TRP A 39 6.38 4.93 -4.92
C TRP A 39 5.07 4.15 -4.86
N ALA A 40 4.69 3.72 -3.67
CA ALA A 40 3.48 2.93 -3.46
C ALA A 40 2.77 3.37 -2.19
N LYS A 41 1.44 3.16 -2.18
CA LYS A 41 0.65 3.31 -0.96
C LYS A 41 1.08 2.25 0.06
N PRO A 42 0.92 2.49 1.36
CA PRO A 42 1.13 1.46 2.36
C PRO A 42 0.12 0.32 2.17
N GLY A 43 0.55 -0.90 2.38
CA GLY A 43 -0.29 -2.08 2.24
C GLY A 43 0.53 -3.34 2.10
N GLY A 44 -0.15 -4.45 1.88
CA GLY A 44 0.48 -5.75 1.72
C GLY A 44 -0.55 -6.85 1.57
N GLY A 45 -0.17 -8.07 1.90
CA GLY A 45 -1.04 -9.23 1.76
C GLY A 45 -2.02 -9.38 2.91
N VAL A 46 -3.22 -9.88 2.59
CA VAL A 46 -4.20 -10.27 3.60
C VAL A 46 -3.87 -11.70 4.02
N GLU A 47 -3.82 -11.94 5.32
CA GLU A 47 -3.50 -13.25 5.86
C GLU A 47 -4.78 -14.10 5.99
N PHE A 48 -4.62 -15.42 5.90
CA PHE A 48 -5.74 -16.34 6.05
C PHE A 48 -6.43 -16.11 7.40
N GLY A 49 -7.75 -15.95 7.36
CA GLY A 49 -8.54 -15.72 8.57
C GLY A 49 -8.61 -14.28 9.03
N GLU A 50 -7.95 -13.37 8.32
CA GLU A 50 -7.92 -11.95 8.65
C GLU A 50 -8.94 -11.19 7.81
N LYS A 51 -9.69 -10.28 8.44
CA LYS A 51 -10.58 -9.38 7.68
C LYS A 51 -9.74 -8.37 6.92
N ILE A 52 -10.20 -7.96 5.74
CA ILE A 52 -9.43 -7.07 4.87
C ILE A 52 -9.14 -5.73 5.57
N GLU A 53 -10.12 -5.14 6.25
CA GLU A 53 -9.89 -3.87 6.95
C GLU A 53 -8.88 -4.01 8.09
N ASP A 54 -8.88 -5.14 8.77
CA ASP A 54 -7.89 -5.41 9.82
C ASP A 54 -6.49 -5.56 9.21
N ALA A 55 -6.41 -6.18 8.03
CA ALA A 55 -5.15 -6.30 7.30
C ALA A 55 -4.60 -4.93 6.92
N VAL A 56 -5.47 -4.01 6.47
CA VAL A 56 -5.07 -2.64 6.15
C VAL A 56 -4.47 -1.96 7.38
N ARG A 57 -5.16 -2.03 8.52
CA ARG A 57 -4.67 -1.42 9.76
C ARG A 57 -3.33 -2.02 10.20
N ARG A 58 -3.21 -3.34 10.11
CA ARG A 58 -1.97 -4.05 10.46
C ARG A 58 -0.81 -3.64 9.55
N GLU A 59 -1.03 -3.64 8.24
CA GLU A 59 0.03 -3.28 7.29
C GLU A 59 0.49 -1.83 7.48
N VAL A 60 -0.44 -0.91 7.70
CA VAL A 60 -0.10 0.49 7.95
C VAL A 60 0.72 0.60 9.24
N LYS A 61 0.32 -0.12 10.30
CA LYS A 61 1.04 -0.13 11.57
C LYS A 61 2.45 -0.71 11.40
N ASP A 62 2.57 -1.81 10.67
CA ASP A 62 3.85 -2.47 10.44
C ASP A 62 4.81 -1.60 9.62
N GLU A 63 4.29 -0.83 8.67
CA GLU A 63 5.13 -0.03 7.76
C GLU A 63 5.41 1.38 8.27
N LEU A 64 4.44 2.02 8.92
CA LEU A 64 4.52 3.43 9.31
C LEU A 64 4.44 3.69 10.81
N GLY A 65 4.05 2.70 11.59
CA GLY A 65 3.95 2.86 13.04
C GLY A 65 2.76 3.67 13.51
N VAL A 66 1.75 3.87 12.67
CA VAL A 66 0.58 4.69 13.01
C VAL A 66 -0.70 3.88 13.02
N ASP A 67 -1.70 4.40 13.73
CA ASP A 67 -3.06 3.87 13.72
C ASP A 67 -3.91 4.71 12.79
N VAL A 68 -4.77 4.05 12.02
CA VAL A 68 -5.62 4.74 11.05
C VAL A 68 -7.09 4.39 11.26
N GLU A 69 -7.94 5.33 10.86
CA GLU A 69 -9.38 5.11 10.74
C GLU A 69 -9.69 4.94 9.26
N ILE A 70 -10.38 3.87 8.93
CA ILE A 70 -10.82 3.62 7.56
C ILE A 70 -12.06 4.44 7.30
N ILE A 71 -12.02 5.26 6.24
CA ILE A 71 -13.11 6.17 5.90
C ILE A 71 -14.08 5.52 4.93
N LYS A 72 -13.55 4.92 3.84
CA LYS A 72 -14.40 4.23 2.87
C LYS A 72 -13.59 3.32 1.96
N PHE A 73 -14.28 2.39 1.33
CA PHE A 73 -13.72 1.50 0.31
C PHE A 73 -13.58 2.27 -1.02
N LEU A 74 -12.42 2.16 -1.66
CA LEU A 74 -12.13 2.84 -2.92
C LEU A 74 -12.17 1.92 -4.14
N GLY A 75 -12.45 0.63 -3.94
CA GLY A 75 -12.46 -0.32 -5.03
C GLY A 75 -11.27 -1.27 -4.98
N PHE A 76 -11.16 -2.10 -5.98
CA PHE A 76 -10.06 -3.05 -6.07
C PHE A 76 -9.26 -2.84 -7.35
N SER A 77 -8.04 -3.35 -7.36
CA SER A 77 -7.21 -3.38 -8.56
C SER A 77 -6.64 -4.79 -8.73
N GLU A 78 -6.39 -5.17 -9.97
CA GLU A 78 -5.80 -6.45 -10.29
C GLU A 78 -4.40 -6.25 -10.86
N GLY A 79 -3.46 -7.05 -10.38
CA GLY A 79 -2.10 -7.04 -10.88
C GLY A 79 -1.71 -8.43 -11.35
N ILE A 80 -1.55 -8.59 -12.65
CA ILE A 80 -1.07 -9.83 -13.25
C ILE A 80 0.31 -9.56 -13.81
N LEU A 81 1.33 -10.10 -13.12
CA LEU A 81 2.74 -9.90 -13.49
C LEU A 81 3.26 -11.21 -14.05
N LYS A 82 3.03 -11.46 -15.34
CA LYS A 82 3.38 -12.71 -15.98
C LYS A 82 4.88 -13.01 -15.90
N SER A 83 5.73 -12.01 -16.06
CA SER A 83 7.17 -12.17 -15.96
C SER A 83 7.64 -12.59 -14.57
N GLU A 84 6.87 -12.23 -13.54
CA GLU A 84 7.15 -12.55 -12.14
C GLU A 84 6.33 -13.75 -11.65
N ASN A 85 5.47 -14.28 -12.50
CA ASN A 85 4.54 -15.35 -12.17
C ASN A 85 3.71 -15.00 -10.93
N GLN A 86 3.13 -13.81 -10.94
CA GLN A 86 2.30 -13.31 -9.83
C GLN A 86 0.93 -12.85 -10.31
N HIS A 87 -0.07 -13.07 -9.47
CA HIS A 87 -1.43 -12.58 -9.69
C HIS A 87 -2.04 -12.15 -8.35
N TRP A 88 -2.34 -10.85 -8.24
CA TRP A 88 -2.87 -10.26 -7.01
C TRP A 88 -4.15 -9.49 -7.28
N VAL A 89 -5.09 -9.57 -6.33
CA VAL A 89 -6.28 -8.70 -6.30
C VAL A 89 -6.16 -7.88 -5.03
N SER A 90 -6.08 -6.57 -5.16
CA SER A 90 -5.84 -5.67 -4.03
C SER A 90 -7.05 -4.80 -3.76
N PHE A 91 -7.46 -4.73 -2.48
CA PHE A 91 -8.57 -3.93 -2.03
C PHE A 91 -8.05 -2.63 -1.42
N ASN A 92 -8.55 -1.51 -1.90
CA ASN A 92 -8.04 -0.18 -1.55
C ASN A 92 -9.03 0.60 -0.71
N TYR A 93 -8.53 1.28 0.31
CA TYR A 93 -9.34 2.03 1.25
C TYR A 93 -8.80 3.45 1.44
N LEU A 94 -9.72 4.38 1.64
CA LEU A 94 -9.37 5.74 2.07
C LEU A 94 -9.27 5.72 3.59
N ALA A 95 -8.21 6.30 4.14
CA ALA A 95 -7.97 6.29 5.58
C ALA A 95 -7.33 7.59 6.04
N LYS A 96 -7.40 7.84 7.35
CA LYS A 96 -6.72 8.96 7.98
C LYS A 96 -6.01 8.48 9.25
N ILE A 97 -4.92 9.15 9.60
CA ILE A 97 -4.15 8.84 10.81
C ILE A 97 -4.91 9.36 12.03
N ILE A 98 -5.10 8.50 13.04
CA ILE A 98 -5.75 8.85 14.29
C ILE A 98 -4.82 8.72 15.50
N GLY A 99 -3.62 8.18 15.34
CA GLY A 99 -2.66 8.04 16.43
C GLY A 99 -1.28 7.64 15.96
N GLY A 100 -0.29 7.92 16.79
CA GLY A 100 1.10 7.56 16.52
C GLY A 100 1.83 8.61 15.69
N GLU A 101 3.12 8.38 15.52
CA GLU A 101 3.98 9.22 14.70
C GLU A 101 4.52 8.39 13.54
N ILE A 102 4.54 8.97 12.34
CA ILE A 102 5.02 8.30 11.15
C ILE A 102 6.51 8.00 11.29
N ARG A 103 6.86 6.73 11.08
CA ARG A 103 8.24 6.25 11.07
C ARG A 103 8.38 5.23 9.94
N ASN A 104 9.58 5.13 9.39
CA ASN A 104 9.90 4.06 8.47
C ASN A 104 10.24 2.81 9.30
N MET A 105 9.25 1.93 9.49
CA MET A 105 9.39 0.73 10.30
C MET A 105 10.09 -0.40 9.56
N GLU A 106 10.19 -0.30 8.23
CA GLU A 106 10.80 -1.34 7.39
C GLU A 106 11.78 -0.71 6.40
N PRO A 107 12.89 -0.12 6.91
CA PRO A 107 13.82 0.60 6.04
C PRO A 107 14.50 -0.28 4.99
N GLU A 108 14.55 -1.59 5.18
CA GLU A 108 15.08 -2.52 4.18
C GLU A 108 14.16 -2.65 2.96
N LYS A 109 12.87 -2.33 3.12
CA LYS A 109 11.89 -2.39 2.03
C LYS A 109 11.59 -1.01 1.44
N HIS A 110 11.74 0.04 2.24
CA HIS A 110 11.35 1.40 1.86
C HIS A 110 12.50 2.35 2.16
N GLU A 111 13.05 2.96 1.11
CA GLU A 111 14.18 3.89 1.29
C GLU A 111 13.74 5.30 1.67
N GLU A 112 12.48 5.64 1.42
CA GLU A 112 11.95 6.97 1.70
C GLU A 112 10.45 6.92 1.93
N ILE A 113 9.95 7.78 2.82
CA ILE A 113 8.52 7.97 3.08
C ILE A 113 8.25 9.45 2.93
N LYS A 114 7.24 9.83 2.15
CA LYS A 114 6.99 11.23 1.88
C LYS A 114 5.52 11.50 1.57
N TRP A 115 5.03 12.66 1.99
CA TRP A 115 3.72 13.17 1.62
C TRP A 115 3.79 13.80 0.23
N PHE A 116 2.78 13.52 -0.60
CA PHE A 116 2.65 14.13 -1.92
C PHE A 116 1.25 14.69 -2.08
N GLY A 117 1.13 15.87 -2.68
CA GLY A 117 -0.17 16.38 -3.07
C GLY A 117 -0.87 15.43 -4.02
N LEU A 118 -2.16 15.22 -3.86
CA LEU A 118 -2.93 14.34 -4.74
C LEU A 118 -2.91 14.82 -6.20
N ASP A 119 -2.66 16.10 -6.41
CA ASP A 119 -2.52 16.69 -7.73
C ASP A 119 -1.06 16.89 -8.14
N ASN A 120 -0.11 16.39 -7.36
CA ASN A 120 1.32 16.55 -7.62
C ASN A 120 2.09 15.29 -7.21
N LEU A 121 1.68 14.16 -7.78
CA LEU A 121 2.27 12.86 -7.47
C LEU A 121 3.64 12.70 -8.14
N PRO A 122 4.50 11.84 -7.60
CA PRO A 122 5.80 11.56 -8.23
C PRO A 122 5.59 10.82 -9.56
N GLU A 123 6.63 10.80 -10.38
CA GLU A 123 6.57 10.22 -11.71
C GLU A 123 6.39 8.69 -11.68
N LYS A 124 7.17 8.01 -10.82
CA LYS A 124 7.14 6.55 -10.74
C LYS A 124 6.25 6.07 -9.60
N VAL A 125 4.98 5.88 -9.89
CA VAL A 125 4.01 5.37 -8.91
C VAL A 125 3.52 4.00 -9.37
N MET A 126 3.43 3.07 -8.41
CA MET A 126 2.91 1.72 -8.70
C MET A 126 1.49 1.80 -9.27
N ALA A 127 1.20 0.95 -10.26
CA ALA A 127 -0.09 0.97 -10.95
C ALA A 127 -1.29 0.80 -10.00
N ASN A 128 -1.20 -0.11 -9.04
CA ASN A 128 -2.29 -0.33 -8.10
C ASN A 128 -2.53 0.87 -7.19
N THR A 129 -1.48 1.66 -6.92
CA THR A 129 -1.61 2.90 -6.16
C THR A 129 -2.33 3.96 -6.99
N MET A 130 -1.97 4.10 -8.25
CA MET A 130 -2.65 5.03 -9.17
C MET A 130 -4.13 4.67 -9.32
N ASP A 131 -4.43 3.38 -9.45
CA ASP A 131 -5.82 2.92 -9.54
C ASP A 131 -6.62 3.32 -8.31
N ALA A 132 -6.02 3.24 -7.12
CA ALA A 132 -6.68 3.61 -5.88
C ALA A 132 -6.94 5.12 -5.75
N ILE A 133 -6.04 5.94 -6.29
CA ILE A 133 -6.12 7.40 -6.20
C ILE A 133 -7.19 7.96 -7.16
N ARG A 134 -7.40 7.30 -8.28
CA ARG A 134 -8.37 7.75 -9.30
C ARG A 134 -9.84 7.60 -8.90
#